data_59edef969c969f9e1107b3b9e150d703
#
_entry.id   59edef969c969f9e1107b3b9e150d703
#
_cell.length_a   1.000
_cell.length_b   1.000
_cell.length_c   1.000
_cell.angle_alpha   90.00
_cell.angle_beta   90.00
_cell.angle_gamma   90.00
#
_symmetry.space_group_name_H-M   'P 1'
#
loop_
_entity.id
_entity.type
_entity.pdbx_description
1 polymer ?
#
loop_
_entity_poly.entity_id
_entity_poly.type
_entity_poly.pdbx_seq_one_letter_code
_entity_poly.pdbx_strand_id
1 'polypeptide(L)'
;HHCQYHQAERTVGRKLERFMTTFVLSPSKEESANFTMEDWANLQDEALDVLDSVGLTPNGFSNEIKTNFTNSMNVGGLHSDSKSGTLHLHIDCCRVDMEGNTNDVHDIHLRAMKAAEIINMRHGWEQPQEIRNMRKVELAEDCEHTLKDMQQFNIDRYFNLLRMKGYEVKPRYDKQRKLVGYTVGKNASVFKASEIGRKFMASKIEST
;
A
#
# COMPACT_ATOMS: atom_id res chain seq x y z
N HIS A 1 23.62 12.40 7.42
CA HIS A 1 25.09 12.24 7.51
C HIS A 1 25.49 10.81 7.93
N HIS A 2 24.81 10.15 8.88
CA HIS A 2 25.16 8.80 9.36
C HIS A 2 25.14 7.75 8.23
N CYS A 3 24.05 7.66 7.47
CA CYS A 3 23.96 6.72 6.34
C CYS A 3 25.03 6.97 5.26
N GLN A 4 25.37 8.25 5.05
CA GLN A 4 26.44 8.63 4.12
C GLN A 4 27.82 8.24 4.65
N TYR A 5 28.04 8.34 5.96
CA TYR A 5 29.29 7.94 6.60
C TYR A 5 29.53 6.45 6.43
N HIS A 6 28.57 5.60 6.80
CA HIS A 6 28.68 4.15 6.62
C HIS A 6 28.81 3.73 5.16
N GLN A 7 28.17 4.48 4.24
CA GLN A 7 28.38 4.23 2.81
C GLN A 7 29.82 4.56 2.37
N ALA A 8 30.45 5.60 2.92
CA ALA A 8 31.82 5.98 2.57
C ALA A 8 32.85 4.97 3.10
N GLU A 9 32.55 4.30 4.20
CA GLU A 9 33.41 3.26 4.80
C GLU A 9 33.29 1.90 4.11
N ARG A 10 32.28 1.70 3.24
CA ARG A 10 32.17 0.47 2.46
C ARG A 10 33.36 0.31 1.53
N THR A 11 34.16 -0.69 1.84
CA THR A 11 35.39 -1.04 1.05
C THR A 11 35.07 -1.85 -0.20
N VAL A 12 33.83 -2.41 -0.31
CA VAL A 12 33.44 -3.31 -1.40
C VAL A 12 32.04 -2.95 -1.90
N GLY A 13 31.92 -2.76 -3.22
CA GLY A 13 30.64 -2.65 -3.91
C GLY A 13 30.37 -1.32 -4.60
N ARG A 14 29.27 -1.29 -5.36
CA ARG A 14 28.81 -0.11 -6.12
C ARG A 14 28.26 0.95 -5.17
N LYS A 15 28.51 2.22 -5.47
CA LYS A 15 27.94 3.34 -4.71
C LYS A 15 26.41 3.22 -4.65
N LEU A 16 25.85 3.32 -3.45
CA LEU A 16 24.44 3.25 -3.23
C LEU A 16 23.80 4.62 -3.54
N GLU A 17 22.96 4.71 -4.57
CA GLU A 17 22.32 5.97 -4.97
C GLU A 17 21.17 6.33 -4.01
N ARG A 18 20.42 5.32 -3.55
CA ARG A 18 19.32 5.47 -2.59
C ARG A 18 19.73 4.80 -1.29
N PHE A 19 20.13 5.59 -0.32
CA PHE A 19 20.65 5.10 0.97
C PHE A 19 19.60 5.11 2.09
N MET A 20 18.38 5.53 1.80
CA MET A 20 17.24 5.48 2.72
C MET A 20 16.05 4.80 2.08
N THR A 21 15.20 4.22 2.92
CA THR A 21 13.87 3.73 2.57
C THR A 21 12.91 4.14 3.67
N THR A 22 11.67 4.46 3.29
CA THR A 22 10.61 4.85 4.21
C THR A 22 9.53 3.78 4.24
N PHE A 23 9.12 3.39 5.43
CA PHE A 23 7.93 2.57 5.67
C PHE A 23 6.85 3.44 6.31
N VAL A 24 5.59 3.08 6.10
CA VAL A 24 4.45 3.77 6.70
C VAL A 24 3.59 2.75 7.41
N LEU A 25 3.39 2.94 8.71
CA LEU A 25 2.46 2.16 9.52
C LEU A 25 1.20 3.00 9.72
N SER A 26 0.06 2.46 9.34
CA SER A 26 -1.23 3.16 9.40
C SER A 26 -2.33 2.22 9.91
N PRO A 27 -2.31 1.88 11.21
CA PRO A 27 -3.43 1.19 11.83
C PRO A 27 -4.70 2.04 11.69
N SER A 28 -5.87 1.42 11.78
CA SER A 28 -7.14 2.15 11.73
C SER A 28 -7.27 3.09 12.93
N LYS A 29 -8.24 4.02 12.88
CA LYS A 29 -8.52 4.92 14.00
C LYS A 29 -8.95 4.15 15.25
N GLU A 30 -9.68 3.08 15.06
CA GLU A 30 -10.19 2.20 16.11
C GLU A 30 -9.03 1.43 16.76
N GLU A 31 -8.12 0.89 15.96
CA GLU A 31 -6.95 0.14 16.41
C GLU A 31 -5.96 1.00 17.18
N SER A 32 -5.78 2.25 16.77
CA SER A 32 -4.82 3.19 17.38
C SER A 32 -5.46 4.22 18.32
N ALA A 33 -6.76 4.10 18.63
CA ALA A 33 -7.51 5.12 19.39
C ALA A 33 -6.90 5.47 20.77
N ASN A 34 -6.27 4.51 21.41
CA ASN A 34 -5.68 4.66 22.74
C ASN A 34 -4.15 4.61 22.74
N PHE A 35 -3.52 4.70 21.57
CA PHE A 35 -2.06 4.62 21.47
C PHE A 35 -1.39 5.82 22.13
N THR A 36 -0.48 5.52 23.03
CA THR A 36 0.50 6.46 23.56
C THR A 36 1.70 6.59 22.61
N MET A 37 2.60 7.53 22.88
CA MET A 37 3.86 7.61 22.11
C MET A 37 4.74 6.36 22.31
N GLU A 38 4.63 5.70 23.45
CA GLU A 38 5.33 4.44 23.73
C GLU A 38 4.76 3.29 22.88
N ASP A 39 3.43 3.23 22.73
CA ASP A 39 2.79 2.23 21.86
C ASP A 39 3.21 2.39 20.39
N TRP A 40 3.31 3.64 19.90
CA TRP A 40 3.82 3.91 18.56
C TRP A 40 5.30 3.50 18.39
N ALA A 41 6.13 3.74 19.41
CA ALA A 41 7.54 3.31 19.39
C ALA A 41 7.64 1.77 19.39
N ASN A 42 6.87 1.10 20.23
CA ASN A 42 6.82 -0.37 20.28
C ASN A 42 6.33 -0.96 18.95
N LEU A 43 5.33 -0.34 18.30
CA LEU A 43 4.86 -0.77 16.98
C LEU A 43 5.93 -0.57 15.89
N GLN A 44 6.74 0.51 15.98
CA GLN A 44 7.88 0.70 15.09
C GLN A 44 8.90 -0.43 15.23
N ASP A 45 9.30 -0.73 16.46
CA ASP A 45 10.29 -1.78 16.74
C ASP A 45 9.76 -3.14 16.31
N GLU A 46 8.51 -3.47 16.62
CA GLU A 46 7.86 -4.70 16.14
C GLU A 46 7.83 -4.78 14.62
N ALA A 47 7.50 -3.68 13.94
CA ALA A 47 7.40 -3.66 12.48
C ALA A 47 8.75 -3.94 11.81
N LEU A 48 9.83 -3.37 12.34
CA LEU A 48 11.17 -3.63 11.83
C LEU A 48 11.64 -5.06 12.11
N ASP A 49 11.38 -5.58 13.31
CA ASP A 49 11.70 -6.95 13.70
C ASP A 49 10.97 -7.98 12.82
N VAL A 50 9.65 -7.80 12.65
CA VAL A 50 8.86 -8.68 11.77
C VAL A 50 9.32 -8.57 10.32
N LEU A 51 9.61 -7.37 9.81
CA LEU A 51 10.09 -7.17 8.45
C LEU A 51 11.42 -7.89 8.20
N ASP A 52 12.36 -7.82 9.16
CA ASP A 52 13.65 -8.50 9.08
C ASP A 52 13.51 -10.02 9.17
N SER A 53 12.47 -10.51 9.86
CA SER A 53 12.16 -11.95 9.92
C SER A 53 11.55 -12.50 8.62
N VAL A 54 10.91 -11.65 7.82
CA VAL A 54 10.27 -12.05 6.56
C VAL A 54 11.29 -12.13 5.44
N GLY A 55 11.64 -13.36 5.06
CA GLY A 55 12.45 -13.60 3.88
C GLY A 55 11.61 -13.73 2.60
N LEU A 56 12.24 -13.45 1.48
CA LEU A 56 11.69 -13.66 0.14
C LEU A 56 12.78 -14.25 -0.76
N THR A 57 12.41 -15.29 -1.53
CA THR A 57 13.27 -15.80 -2.61
C THR A 57 12.68 -15.34 -3.94
N PRO A 58 13.22 -14.28 -4.57
CA PRO A 58 12.69 -13.79 -5.84
C PRO A 58 12.88 -14.82 -6.96
N ASN A 59 12.06 -14.74 -7.99
CA ASN A 59 12.18 -15.60 -9.17
C ASN A 59 13.58 -15.41 -9.81
N GLY A 60 14.28 -16.52 -9.99
CA GLY A 60 15.65 -16.53 -10.56
C GLY A 60 16.77 -16.36 -9.52
N PHE A 61 16.45 -16.23 -8.24
CA PHE A 61 17.42 -16.21 -7.14
C PHE A 61 17.46 -17.58 -6.46
N SER A 62 18.64 -17.99 -6.00
CA SER A 62 18.85 -19.25 -5.24
C SER A 62 18.72 -19.05 -3.73
N ASN A 63 18.87 -17.81 -3.26
CA ASN A 63 18.93 -17.48 -1.84
C ASN A 63 17.76 -16.58 -1.43
N GLU A 64 17.34 -16.75 -0.20
CA GLU A 64 16.39 -15.87 0.45
C GLU A 64 17.02 -14.49 0.70
N ILE A 65 16.29 -13.43 0.37
CA ILE A 65 16.67 -12.06 0.67
C ILE A 65 16.03 -11.65 1.98
N LYS A 66 16.85 -11.20 2.92
CA LYS A 66 16.45 -10.63 4.22
C LYS A 66 17.04 -9.25 4.40
N THR A 67 16.52 -8.52 5.37
CA THR A 67 17.02 -7.23 5.80
C THR A 67 17.47 -7.28 7.26
N ASN A 68 18.16 -6.24 7.69
CA ASN A 68 18.66 -6.02 9.05
C ASN A 68 18.38 -4.56 9.43
N PHE A 69 17.11 -4.13 9.29
CA PHE A 69 16.72 -2.75 9.58
C PHE A 69 16.70 -2.45 11.07
N THR A 70 16.50 -3.47 11.92
CA THR A 70 16.63 -3.34 13.37
C THR A 70 18.05 -2.95 13.79
N ASN A 71 19.08 -3.35 13.03
CA ASN A 71 20.47 -2.94 13.21
C ASN A 71 20.88 -1.76 12.32
N SER A 72 19.92 -1.02 11.77
CA SER A 72 20.17 0.16 10.96
C SER A 72 19.69 1.40 11.69
N MET A 73 20.33 2.55 11.41
CA MET A 73 19.77 3.81 11.91
C MET A 73 18.38 4.02 11.33
N ASN A 74 17.42 4.24 12.20
CA ASN A 74 16.04 4.56 11.81
C ASN A 74 15.49 5.68 12.68
N VAL A 75 14.46 6.37 12.19
CA VAL A 75 13.72 7.40 12.90
C VAL A 75 12.26 7.34 12.54
N GLY A 76 11.41 7.36 13.56
CA GLY A 76 9.94 7.45 13.41
C GLY A 76 9.45 8.88 13.52
N GLY A 77 8.47 9.22 12.68
CA GLY A 77 7.74 10.48 12.75
C GLY A 77 6.24 10.24 12.62
N LEU A 78 5.47 10.68 13.64
CA LEU A 78 4.02 10.54 13.63
C LEU A 78 3.37 11.70 12.88
N HIS A 79 2.50 11.39 11.93
CA HIS A 79 1.83 12.34 11.04
C HIS A 79 0.31 12.21 11.12
N SER A 80 -0.40 13.31 10.88
CA SER A 80 -1.87 13.38 10.82
C SER A 80 -2.41 14.07 9.57
N ASP A 81 -1.57 14.27 8.57
CA ASP A 81 -1.86 15.03 7.34
C ASP A 81 -2.61 14.21 6.28
N SER A 82 -3.02 12.97 6.60
CA SER A 82 -3.85 12.17 5.72
C SER A 82 -5.23 12.81 5.51
N LYS A 83 -5.83 12.66 4.34
CA LYS A 83 -7.19 13.15 4.03
C LYS A 83 -8.25 12.62 5.00
N SER A 84 -8.03 11.45 5.58
CA SER A 84 -8.91 10.83 6.59
C SER A 84 -8.64 11.33 8.01
N GLY A 85 -7.56 12.08 8.24
CA GLY A 85 -7.08 12.48 9.56
C GLY A 85 -6.64 11.29 10.42
N THR A 86 -6.31 10.15 9.80
CA THR A 86 -5.78 8.98 10.51
C THR A 86 -4.32 9.22 10.82
N LEU A 87 -3.93 9.00 12.06
CA LEU A 87 -2.52 9.01 12.46
C LEU A 87 -1.77 7.89 11.75
N HIS A 88 -0.58 8.20 11.30
CA HIS A 88 0.30 7.22 10.67
C HIS A 88 1.75 7.55 11.01
N LEU A 89 2.53 6.50 11.17
CA LEU A 89 3.94 6.59 11.52
C LEU A 89 4.80 6.37 10.28
N HIS A 90 5.59 7.37 9.91
CA HIS A 90 6.66 7.21 8.92
C HIS A 90 7.92 6.73 9.63
N ILE A 91 8.55 5.70 9.11
CA ILE A 91 9.81 5.16 9.60
C ILE A 91 10.85 5.28 8.49
N ASP A 92 11.75 6.22 8.64
CA ASP A 92 12.87 6.41 7.73
C ASP A 92 14.05 5.57 8.19
N CYS A 93 14.43 4.58 7.39
CA CYS A 93 15.50 3.64 7.69
C CYS A 93 16.70 3.84 6.78
N CYS A 94 17.90 3.84 7.35
CA CYS A 94 19.12 3.73 6.59
C CYS A 94 19.24 2.34 5.95
N ARG A 95 19.59 2.29 4.67
CA ARG A 95 19.79 1.02 3.96
C ARG A 95 21.18 0.40 4.21
N VAL A 96 22.00 1.06 4.97
CA VAL A 96 23.29 0.52 5.44
C VAL A 96 23.14 0.29 6.93
N ASP A 97 23.38 -0.95 7.38
CA ASP A 97 23.36 -1.30 8.80
C ASP A 97 24.59 -0.78 9.54
N MET A 98 24.63 -0.96 10.85
CA MET A 98 25.73 -0.49 11.69
C MET A 98 27.06 -1.22 11.43
N GLU A 99 27.03 -2.35 10.71
CA GLU A 99 28.20 -3.12 10.31
C GLU A 99 28.71 -2.75 8.90
N GLY A 100 28.00 -1.84 8.21
CA GLY A 100 28.34 -1.41 6.85
C GLY A 100 27.74 -2.29 5.74
N ASN A 101 26.90 -3.26 6.07
CA ASN A 101 26.21 -4.09 5.07
C ASN A 101 25.01 -3.36 4.49
N THR A 102 24.68 -3.63 3.23
CA THR A 102 23.51 -3.03 2.60
C THR A 102 22.29 -3.91 2.76
N ASN A 103 21.21 -3.34 3.29
CA ASN A 103 19.88 -3.95 3.25
C ASN A 103 19.37 -4.03 1.80
N ASP A 104 19.13 -5.24 1.34
CA ASP A 104 18.54 -5.48 0.02
C ASP A 104 17.04 -5.21 0.08
N VAL A 105 16.60 -4.20 -0.67
CA VAL A 105 15.19 -3.80 -0.76
C VAL A 105 14.49 -4.34 -2.01
N HIS A 106 15.05 -5.38 -2.65
CA HIS A 106 14.36 -6.05 -3.74
C HIS A 106 13.01 -6.60 -3.25
N ASP A 107 11.94 -6.27 -3.97
CA ASP A 107 10.56 -6.63 -3.62
C ASP A 107 10.17 -6.34 -2.16
N ILE A 108 10.75 -5.28 -1.58
CA ILE A 108 10.49 -4.90 -0.17
C ILE A 108 9.00 -4.70 0.10
N HIS A 109 8.22 -4.27 -0.90
CA HIS A 109 6.77 -4.09 -0.78
C HIS A 109 6.04 -5.41 -0.50
N LEU A 110 6.48 -6.54 -1.08
CA LEU A 110 5.88 -7.86 -0.80
C LEU A 110 6.22 -8.31 0.62
N ARG A 111 7.46 -8.05 1.07
CA ARG A 111 7.87 -8.36 2.45
C ARG A 111 7.12 -7.48 3.46
N ALA A 112 6.97 -6.20 3.16
CA ALA A 112 6.20 -5.28 4.01
C ALA A 112 4.71 -5.70 4.11
N MET A 113 4.09 -6.13 3.01
CA MET A 113 2.74 -6.69 3.04
C MET A 113 2.65 -7.92 3.94
N LYS A 114 3.63 -8.84 3.84
CA LYS A 114 3.66 -10.03 4.68
C LYS A 114 3.91 -9.70 6.16
N ALA A 115 4.78 -8.72 6.43
CA ALA A 115 4.99 -8.23 7.79
C ALA A 115 3.70 -7.63 8.37
N ALA A 116 2.97 -6.83 7.59
CA ALA A 116 1.68 -6.27 8.01
C ALA A 116 0.64 -7.36 8.34
N GLU A 117 0.56 -8.43 7.53
CA GLU A 117 -0.32 -9.58 7.83
C GLU A 117 0.04 -10.21 9.19
N ILE A 118 1.33 -10.42 9.47
CA ILE A 118 1.80 -11.02 10.73
C ILE A 118 1.48 -10.11 11.91
N ILE A 119 1.74 -8.81 11.80
CA ILE A 119 1.46 -7.82 12.86
C ILE A 119 -0.05 -7.78 13.14
N ASN A 120 -0.87 -7.66 12.10
CA ASN A 120 -2.32 -7.64 12.26
C ASN A 120 -2.85 -8.92 12.94
N MET A 121 -2.28 -10.08 12.61
CA MET A 121 -2.64 -11.34 13.30
C MET A 121 -2.26 -11.32 14.78
N ARG A 122 -1.09 -10.80 15.13
CA ARG A 122 -0.62 -10.72 16.53
C ARG A 122 -1.52 -9.80 17.38
N HIS A 123 -1.93 -8.67 16.80
CA HIS A 123 -2.77 -7.68 17.47
C HIS A 123 -4.28 -7.98 17.38
N GLY A 124 -4.70 -9.01 16.61
CA GLY A 124 -6.11 -9.27 16.35
C GLY A 124 -6.78 -8.19 15.49
N TRP A 125 -6.01 -7.48 14.68
CA TRP A 125 -6.48 -6.45 13.78
C TRP A 125 -7.02 -7.03 12.47
N GLU A 126 -7.86 -6.24 11.79
CA GLU A 126 -8.39 -6.63 10.49
C GLU A 126 -7.27 -6.82 9.44
N GLN A 127 -7.39 -7.87 8.64
CA GLN A 127 -6.42 -8.11 7.57
C GLN A 127 -6.62 -7.14 6.41
N PRO A 128 -5.57 -6.47 5.89
CA PRO A 128 -5.68 -5.51 4.79
C PRO A 128 -6.36 -6.10 3.56
N GLN A 129 -6.16 -7.38 3.29
CA GLN A 129 -6.76 -8.08 2.16
C GLN A 129 -8.26 -8.29 2.37
N GLU A 130 -8.71 -8.54 3.58
CA GLU A 130 -10.13 -8.69 3.92
C GLU A 130 -10.85 -7.35 3.76
N ILE A 131 -10.28 -6.27 4.31
CA ILE A 131 -10.79 -4.90 4.12
C ILE A 131 -10.91 -4.57 2.63
N ARG A 132 -9.86 -4.87 1.85
CA ARG A 132 -9.85 -4.64 0.40
C ARG A 132 -10.96 -5.45 -0.30
N ASN A 133 -11.15 -6.71 0.08
CA ASN A 133 -12.17 -7.58 -0.49
C ASN A 133 -13.58 -7.08 -0.15
N MET A 134 -13.85 -6.69 1.09
CA MET A 134 -15.14 -6.11 1.50
C MET A 134 -15.45 -4.84 0.70
N ARG A 135 -14.52 -3.90 0.59
CA ARG A 135 -14.67 -2.67 -0.19
C ARG A 135 -14.89 -2.94 -1.68
N LYS A 136 -14.26 -3.99 -2.21
CA LYS A 136 -14.47 -4.41 -3.60
C LYS A 136 -15.89 -4.94 -3.81
N VAL A 137 -16.41 -5.72 -2.88
CA VAL A 137 -17.81 -6.24 -2.93
C VAL A 137 -18.81 -5.08 -2.87
N GLU A 138 -18.67 -4.18 -1.89
CA GLU A 138 -19.50 -2.97 -1.76
C GLU A 138 -19.51 -2.16 -3.06
N LEU A 139 -18.33 -1.91 -3.62
CA LEU A 139 -18.20 -1.17 -4.88
C LEU A 139 -18.87 -1.90 -6.06
N ALA A 140 -18.74 -3.23 -6.12
CA ALA A 140 -19.36 -4.02 -7.19
C ALA A 140 -20.90 -3.95 -7.11
N GLU A 141 -21.46 -3.99 -5.92
CA GLU A 141 -22.91 -3.82 -5.67
C GLU A 141 -23.38 -2.42 -6.07
N ASP A 142 -22.67 -1.39 -5.66
CA ASP A 142 -22.98 0.00 -6.03
C ASP A 142 -22.88 0.24 -7.54
N CYS A 143 -21.90 -0.34 -8.20
CA CYS A 143 -21.77 -0.30 -9.67
C CYS A 143 -22.95 -0.99 -10.33
N GLU A 144 -23.37 -2.15 -9.83
CA GLU A 144 -24.48 -2.91 -10.38
C GLU A 144 -25.83 -2.21 -10.18
N HIS A 145 -26.11 -1.70 -8.97
CA HIS A 145 -27.30 -0.90 -8.69
C HIS A 145 -27.36 0.33 -9.58
N THR A 146 -26.23 1.03 -9.73
CA THR A 146 -26.18 2.23 -10.59
C THR A 146 -26.50 1.90 -12.05
N LEU A 147 -26.08 0.75 -12.58
CA LEU A 147 -26.42 0.32 -13.93
C LEU A 147 -27.90 -0.08 -14.05
N LYS A 148 -28.46 -0.80 -13.05
CA LYS A 148 -29.87 -1.22 -13.05
C LYS A 148 -30.84 -0.04 -12.97
N ASP A 149 -30.47 1.02 -12.27
CA ASP A 149 -31.27 2.24 -12.12
C ASP A 149 -31.30 3.11 -13.40
N MET A 150 -30.47 2.77 -14.39
CA MET A 150 -30.40 3.50 -15.64
C MET A 150 -31.36 2.90 -16.69
N GLN A 151 -32.36 3.67 -17.12
CA GLN A 151 -33.28 3.24 -18.19
C GLN A 151 -32.58 3.04 -19.54
N GLN A 152 -31.54 3.83 -19.79
CA GLN A 152 -30.68 3.75 -20.97
C GLN A 152 -29.25 3.95 -20.54
N PHE A 153 -28.35 3.08 -21.00
CA PHE A 153 -26.92 3.18 -20.68
C PHE A 153 -26.31 4.45 -21.29
N ASN A 154 -25.57 5.18 -20.46
CA ASN A 154 -24.71 6.28 -20.85
C ASN A 154 -23.51 6.33 -19.90
N ILE A 155 -22.31 6.22 -20.45
CA ILE A 155 -21.08 6.08 -19.64
C ILE A 155 -20.80 7.33 -18.78
N ASP A 156 -21.04 8.52 -19.31
CA ASP A 156 -20.79 9.77 -18.55
C ASP A 156 -21.80 9.91 -17.40
N ARG A 157 -23.07 9.53 -17.64
CA ARG A 157 -24.09 9.48 -16.59
C ARG A 157 -23.74 8.45 -15.53
N TYR A 158 -23.27 7.27 -15.92
CA TYR A 158 -22.82 6.23 -15.00
C TYR A 158 -21.67 6.73 -14.10
N PHE A 159 -20.65 7.35 -14.69
CA PHE A 159 -19.55 7.93 -13.92
C PHE A 159 -20.02 9.04 -12.96
N ASN A 160 -20.94 9.88 -13.39
CA ASN A 160 -21.49 10.94 -12.56
C ASN A 160 -22.30 10.39 -11.38
N LEU A 161 -23.12 9.34 -11.60
CA LEU A 161 -23.85 8.69 -10.53
C LEU A 161 -22.92 8.05 -9.49
N LEU A 162 -21.84 7.40 -9.92
CA LEU A 162 -20.83 6.89 -8.98
C LEU A 162 -20.15 8.02 -8.20
N ARG A 163 -19.83 9.15 -8.84
CA ARG A 163 -19.29 10.33 -8.15
C ARG A 163 -20.26 10.89 -7.10
N MET A 164 -21.55 10.91 -7.40
CA MET A 164 -22.59 11.32 -6.44
C MET A 164 -22.66 10.39 -5.20
N LYS A 165 -22.30 9.12 -5.35
CA LYS A 165 -22.14 8.16 -4.24
C LYS A 165 -20.80 8.30 -3.51
N GLY A 166 -19.97 9.30 -3.85
CA GLY A 166 -18.69 9.59 -3.20
C GLY A 166 -17.50 8.83 -3.76
N TYR A 167 -17.63 8.19 -4.92
CA TYR A 167 -16.52 7.53 -5.57
C TYR A 167 -15.71 8.50 -6.44
N GLU A 168 -14.40 8.37 -6.42
CA GLU A 168 -13.51 8.99 -7.40
C GLU A 168 -13.44 8.10 -8.63
N VAL A 169 -13.86 8.61 -9.80
CA VAL A 169 -13.84 7.87 -11.07
C VAL A 169 -12.85 8.51 -12.02
N LYS A 170 -11.83 7.74 -12.44
CA LYS A 170 -10.80 8.18 -13.39
C LYS A 170 -10.88 7.36 -14.68
N PRO A 171 -11.53 7.88 -15.75
CA PRO A 171 -11.54 7.22 -17.04
C PRO A 171 -10.18 7.33 -17.72
N ARG A 172 -9.85 6.33 -18.54
CA ARG A 172 -8.67 6.30 -19.41
C ARG A 172 -9.10 6.13 -20.85
N TYR A 173 -8.68 7.05 -21.69
CA TYR A 173 -8.98 7.07 -23.12
C TYR A 173 -7.72 6.78 -23.95
N ASP A 174 -7.89 6.22 -25.14
CA ASP A 174 -6.84 6.08 -26.14
C ASP A 174 -6.63 7.39 -26.94
N LYS A 175 -5.73 7.34 -27.93
CA LYS A 175 -5.43 8.47 -28.82
C LYS A 175 -6.62 8.90 -29.67
N GLN A 176 -7.58 8.00 -29.92
CA GLN A 176 -8.81 8.24 -30.65
C GLN A 176 -9.98 8.68 -29.75
N ARG A 177 -9.71 8.98 -28.47
CA ARG A 177 -10.69 9.33 -27.44
C ARG A 177 -11.71 8.21 -27.12
N LYS A 178 -11.39 6.96 -27.44
CA LYS A 178 -12.20 5.81 -27.04
C LYS A 178 -11.86 5.41 -25.62
N LEU A 179 -12.89 5.13 -24.81
CA LEU A 179 -12.71 4.63 -23.44
C LEU A 179 -12.07 3.23 -23.49
N VAL A 180 -10.87 3.10 -22.91
CA VAL A 180 -10.14 1.81 -22.85
C VAL A 180 -10.12 1.21 -21.43
N GLY A 181 -10.55 1.95 -20.44
CA GLY A 181 -10.64 1.49 -19.07
C GLY A 181 -10.97 2.64 -18.13
N TYR A 182 -11.22 2.31 -16.87
CA TYR A 182 -11.38 3.29 -15.79
C TYR A 182 -11.05 2.65 -14.46
N THR A 183 -10.77 3.50 -13.47
CA THR A 183 -10.64 3.12 -12.08
C THR A 183 -11.72 3.80 -11.25
N VAL A 184 -12.15 3.12 -10.20
CA VAL A 184 -13.09 3.65 -9.22
C VAL A 184 -12.47 3.50 -7.83
N GLY A 185 -12.51 4.55 -7.03
CA GLY A 185 -11.91 4.54 -5.69
C GLY A 185 -12.75 5.27 -4.66
N LYS A 186 -12.64 4.84 -3.40
CA LYS A 186 -13.22 5.48 -2.22
C LYS A 186 -12.38 5.10 -1.00
N ASN A 187 -12.17 6.02 -0.06
CA ASN A 187 -11.44 5.76 1.18
C ASN A 187 -10.07 5.09 0.96
N ALA A 188 -9.23 5.69 0.11
CA ALA A 188 -7.89 5.21 -0.26
C ALA A 188 -7.84 3.86 -1.02
N SER A 189 -8.96 3.16 -1.21
CA SER A 189 -9.02 1.94 -2.02
C SER A 189 -9.39 2.29 -3.45
N VAL A 190 -8.55 1.90 -4.42
CA VAL A 190 -8.78 2.12 -5.85
C VAL A 190 -8.76 0.78 -6.57
N PHE A 191 -9.73 0.57 -7.42
CA PHE A 191 -9.89 -0.67 -8.20
C PHE A 191 -10.01 -0.34 -9.69
N LYS A 192 -9.37 -1.16 -10.53
CA LYS A 192 -9.64 -1.14 -11.97
C LYS A 192 -11.03 -1.75 -12.22
N ALA A 193 -11.71 -1.31 -13.25
CA ALA A 193 -13.00 -1.88 -13.67
C ALA A 193 -12.94 -3.42 -13.82
N SER A 194 -11.83 -3.95 -14.33
CA SER A 194 -11.58 -5.39 -14.46
C SER A 194 -11.42 -6.14 -13.12
N GLU A 195 -10.96 -5.45 -12.07
CA GLU A 195 -10.85 -6.01 -10.72
C GLU A 195 -12.21 -6.04 -10.02
N ILE A 196 -13.06 -5.04 -10.27
CA ILE A 196 -14.44 -4.98 -9.73
C ILE A 196 -15.26 -6.16 -10.30
N GLY A 197 -15.20 -6.35 -11.60
CA GLY A 197 -15.85 -7.46 -12.26
C GLY A 197 -15.79 -7.36 -13.79
N ARG A 198 -15.83 -8.51 -14.46
CA ARG A 198 -15.69 -8.58 -15.93
C ARG A 198 -16.77 -7.77 -16.65
N LYS A 199 -18.00 -7.70 -16.12
CA LYS A 199 -19.13 -6.94 -16.68
C LYS A 199 -18.89 -5.43 -16.65
N PHE A 200 -18.07 -4.92 -15.74
CA PHE A 200 -17.77 -3.48 -15.62
C PHE A 200 -16.61 -3.02 -16.51
N MET A 201 -15.94 -3.93 -17.24
CA MET A 201 -14.88 -3.53 -18.14
C MET A 201 -15.41 -2.59 -19.24
N ALA A 202 -14.60 -1.60 -19.64
CA ALA A 202 -14.98 -0.64 -20.69
C ALA A 202 -15.48 -1.27 -21.99
N SER A 203 -14.97 -2.47 -22.32
CA SER A 203 -15.37 -3.23 -23.50
C SER A 203 -16.66 -4.05 -23.33
N LYS A 204 -17.24 -4.11 -22.15
CA LYS A 204 -18.39 -4.95 -21.80
C LYS A 204 -19.58 -4.17 -21.24
N ILE A 205 -19.30 -3.04 -20.59
CA ILE A 205 -20.30 -2.30 -19.82
C ILE A 205 -21.48 -1.78 -20.63
N GLU A 206 -21.26 -1.54 -21.95
CA GLU A 206 -22.35 -1.11 -22.88
C GLU A 206 -23.31 -2.25 -23.22
N SER A 207 -22.92 -3.50 -22.99
CA SER A 207 -23.71 -4.70 -23.30
C SER A 207 -24.30 -5.36 -22.04
N THR A 208 -24.15 -4.71 -20.89
CA THR A 208 -24.70 -5.15 -19.59
C THR A 208 -25.98 -4.40 -19.31
#